data_073d303e76a12d25afd0af7cc27f5d6c
#
_entry.id   073d303e76a12d25afd0af7cc27f5d6c
#
_cell.length_a   1.000
_cell.length_b   1.000
_cell.length_c   1.000
_cell.angle_alpha   90.00
_cell.angle_beta   90.00
_cell.angle_gamma   90.00
#
_symmetry.space_group_name_H-M   'P 1'
#
loop_
_entity.id
_entity.type
_entity.pdbx_description
1 polymer ?
#
loop_
_entity_poly.entity_id
_entity_poly.type
_entity_poly.pdbx_seq_one_letter_code
_entity_poly.pdbx_strand_id
1 'polypeptide(L)'
;MPGVNSEPLRLSDIYGQGYDCFIKDKSQFEVIKGGRASKKSASMALRTIMRIMQYPDANMLVVRRVYGTLKDSCFANLLWAIDRLGVTKRWKVNTNPLLLTYIPTGQQIIFRGLDDPLKLTSITVRRGKLCWVWVEEAYEVTDPEAFRKLEMSIRGMLPPGLFKQFTLTFNPWRENWIKERFWDNSEEDVFL
;
A
#
# COMPACT_ATOMS: atom_id res chain seq x y z
N MET A 1 -32.84 20.77 -13.59
CA MET A 1 -32.02 19.85 -12.81
C MET A 1 -31.30 20.68 -11.76
N PRO A 2 -31.46 20.44 -10.46
CA PRO A 2 -30.76 21.21 -9.45
C PRO A 2 -29.28 20.85 -9.51
N GLY A 3 -28.41 21.87 -9.61
CA GLY A 3 -26.97 21.74 -9.60
C GLY A 3 -26.50 21.06 -8.30
N VAL A 4 -25.82 19.96 -8.41
CA VAL A 4 -25.11 19.35 -7.29
C VAL A 4 -23.99 20.31 -6.93
N ASN A 5 -24.21 21.15 -5.91
CA ASN A 5 -23.15 21.84 -5.20
C ASN A 5 -22.26 20.76 -4.56
N SER A 6 -21.30 20.23 -5.31
CA SER A 6 -20.28 19.36 -4.74
C SER A 6 -19.27 20.27 -4.01
N GLU A 7 -19.47 20.45 -2.71
CA GLU A 7 -18.38 20.93 -1.87
C GLU A 7 -17.13 20.11 -2.13
N PRO A 8 -15.95 20.74 -2.21
CA PRO A 8 -14.71 20.01 -2.43
C PRO A 8 -14.51 18.99 -1.31
N LEU A 9 -14.29 17.73 -1.68
CA LEU A 9 -14.06 16.64 -0.75
C LEU A 9 -12.80 16.94 0.08
N ARG A 10 -12.97 17.18 1.38
CA ARG A 10 -11.83 17.35 2.29
C ARG A 10 -11.34 15.96 2.68
N LEU A 11 -10.10 15.65 2.37
CA LEU A 11 -9.49 14.34 2.70
C LEU A 11 -9.51 14.08 4.21
N SER A 12 -9.30 15.10 5.04
CA SER A 12 -9.39 15.02 6.50
C SER A 12 -10.72 14.45 7.00
N ASP A 13 -11.81 14.69 6.28
CA ASP A 13 -13.15 14.20 6.67
C ASP A 13 -13.29 12.68 6.42
N ILE A 14 -12.44 12.15 5.55
CA ILE A 14 -12.47 10.73 5.18
C ILE A 14 -11.57 9.89 6.08
N TYR A 15 -10.31 10.29 6.27
CA TYR A 15 -9.37 9.49 7.05
C TYR A 15 -9.31 9.84 8.54
N GLY A 16 -9.86 10.98 8.95
CA GLY A 16 -9.93 11.42 10.35
C GLY A 16 -8.68 12.17 10.81
N GLN A 17 -8.74 12.68 12.04
CA GLN A 17 -7.64 13.43 12.66
C GLN A 17 -6.42 12.52 12.91
N GLY A 18 -5.22 13.08 12.81
CA GLY A 18 -3.97 12.38 13.11
C GLY A 18 -3.32 11.63 11.93
N TYR A 19 -3.98 11.55 10.77
CA TYR A 19 -3.39 10.87 9.60
C TYR A 19 -2.57 11.78 8.67
N ASP A 20 -2.46 13.08 8.95
CA ASP A 20 -1.72 14.02 8.08
C ASP A 20 -0.23 13.68 7.96
N CYS A 21 0.41 13.28 9.06
CA CYS A 21 1.80 12.82 9.07
C CYS A 21 1.95 11.55 8.22
N PHE A 22 1.06 10.57 8.41
CA PHE A 22 1.03 9.33 7.64
C PHE A 22 0.88 9.59 6.13
N ILE A 23 0.00 10.49 5.71
CA ILE A 23 -0.20 10.79 4.28
C ILE A 23 1.07 11.36 3.64
N LYS A 24 1.86 12.15 4.38
CA LYS A 24 3.05 12.85 3.91
C LYS A 24 4.34 12.08 4.08
N ASP A 25 4.35 11.05 4.93
CA ASP A 25 5.54 10.29 5.26
C ASP A 25 6.18 9.62 4.04
N LYS A 26 7.51 9.64 3.99
CA LYS A 26 8.33 9.04 2.93
C LYS A 26 9.47 8.18 3.47
N SER A 27 9.45 7.88 4.76
CA SER A 27 10.42 6.98 5.39
C SER A 27 10.48 5.65 4.67
N GLN A 28 11.63 5.02 4.63
CA GLN A 28 11.81 3.75 3.94
C GLN A 28 10.93 2.65 4.54
N PHE A 29 10.79 2.64 5.86
CA PHE A 29 9.88 1.74 6.56
C PHE A 29 8.83 2.53 7.31
N GLU A 30 7.61 2.08 7.21
CA GLU A 30 6.46 2.64 7.87
C GLU A 30 5.66 1.52 8.53
N VAL A 31 5.60 1.54 9.86
CA VAL A 31 5.05 0.45 10.64
C VAL A 31 3.87 0.94 11.46
N ILE A 32 2.67 0.57 11.04
CA ILE A 32 1.42 1.11 11.58
C ILE A 32 0.65 0.03 12.31
N LYS A 33 0.71 0.08 13.62
CA LYS A 33 -0.11 -0.75 14.50
C LYS A 33 -1.37 -0.01 14.94
N GLY A 34 -2.47 -0.73 15.12
CA GLY A 34 -3.69 -0.14 15.66
C GLY A 34 -4.82 -1.17 15.73
N GLY A 35 -5.78 -0.94 16.62
CA GLY A 35 -6.93 -1.81 16.82
C GLY A 35 -7.86 -1.88 15.60
N ARG A 36 -8.86 -2.75 15.69
CA ARG A 36 -9.96 -2.79 14.72
C ARG A 36 -10.66 -1.43 14.69
N ALA A 37 -11.18 -1.06 13.52
CA ALA A 37 -11.86 0.22 13.28
C ALA A 37 -10.98 1.49 13.40
N SER A 38 -9.65 1.39 13.51
CA SER A 38 -8.73 2.53 13.50
C SER A 38 -8.58 3.20 12.13
N LYS A 39 -9.33 2.77 11.11
CA LYS A 39 -9.28 3.25 9.73
C LYS A 39 -7.93 3.05 8.98
N LYS A 40 -6.98 2.27 9.52
CA LYS A 40 -5.67 2.02 8.88
C LYS A 40 -5.78 1.65 7.41
N SER A 41 -6.53 0.58 7.10
CA SER A 41 -6.64 0.05 5.73
C SER A 41 -7.35 1.05 4.80
N ALA A 42 -8.36 1.77 5.29
CA ALA A 42 -9.04 2.82 4.52
C ALA A 42 -8.10 4.00 4.20
N SER A 43 -7.36 4.48 5.21
CA SER A 43 -6.39 5.57 5.03
C SER A 43 -5.23 5.16 4.11
N MET A 44 -4.75 3.91 4.24
CA MET A 44 -3.73 3.35 3.37
C MET A 44 -4.23 3.24 1.92
N ALA A 45 -5.47 2.79 1.71
CA ALA A 45 -6.06 2.71 0.38
C ALA A 45 -6.19 4.09 -0.28
N LEU A 46 -6.71 5.10 0.44
CA LEU A 46 -6.80 6.47 -0.05
C LEU A 46 -5.43 7.03 -0.43
N ARG A 47 -4.44 6.91 0.47
CA ARG A 47 -3.07 7.35 0.21
C ARG A 47 -2.48 6.67 -1.02
N THR A 48 -2.69 5.37 -1.17
CA THR A 48 -2.21 4.61 -2.32
C THR A 48 -2.74 5.16 -3.63
N ILE A 49 -4.07 5.36 -3.73
CA ILE A 49 -4.69 5.90 -4.95
C ILE A 49 -4.18 7.31 -5.24
N MET A 50 -4.11 8.18 -4.23
CA MET A 50 -3.57 9.54 -4.39
C MET A 50 -2.12 9.53 -4.86
N ARG A 51 -1.26 8.70 -4.26
CA ARG A 51 0.17 8.60 -4.63
C ARG A 51 0.39 8.09 -6.04
N ILE A 52 -0.34 7.07 -6.48
CA ILE A 52 -0.26 6.60 -7.86
C ILE A 52 -0.63 7.73 -8.85
N MET A 53 -1.60 8.55 -8.51
CA MET A 53 -2.00 9.68 -9.34
C MET A 53 -1.01 10.85 -9.29
N GLN A 54 -0.32 11.05 -8.17
CA GLN A 54 0.61 12.15 -7.93
C GLN A 54 2.03 11.88 -8.46
N TYR A 55 2.48 10.62 -8.43
CA TYR A 55 3.85 10.23 -8.78
C TYR A 55 3.87 9.41 -10.06
N PRO A 56 3.98 10.03 -11.24
CA PRO A 56 4.16 9.29 -12.49
C PRO A 56 5.34 8.32 -12.41
N ASP A 57 5.21 7.16 -13.05
CA ASP A 57 6.19 6.08 -13.07
C ASP A 57 6.40 5.31 -11.74
N ALA A 58 5.69 5.64 -10.66
CA ALA A 58 5.69 4.85 -9.44
C ALA A 58 4.60 3.76 -9.45
N ASN A 59 4.97 2.52 -9.21
CA ASN A 59 4.05 1.39 -9.06
C ASN A 59 4.07 0.86 -7.62
N MET A 60 3.04 0.13 -7.25
CA MET A 60 2.88 -0.43 -5.92
C MET A 60 2.64 -1.93 -5.95
N LEU A 61 3.23 -2.62 -4.99
CA LEU A 61 2.94 -4.01 -4.67
C LEU A 61 2.14 -4.07 -3.37
N VAL A 62 1.03 -4.78 -3.40
CA VAL A 62 0.24 -5.09 -2.21
C VAL A 62 0.38 -6.57 -1.91
N VAL A 63 0.78 -6.89 -0.70
CA VAL A 63 1.00 -8.26 -0.28
C VAL A 63 0.26 -8.58 1.00
N ARG A 64 -0.13 -9.84 1.09
CA ARG A 64 -0.62 -10.48 2.29
C ARG A 64 -0.04 -11.90 2.36
N ARG A 65 -0.08 -12.54 3.54
CA ARG A 65 0.42 -13.91 3.65
C ARG A 65 -0.21 -14.84 2.62
N VAL A 66 -1.52 -14.79 2.45
CA VAL A 66 -2.27 -15.66 1.53
C VAL A 66 -2.91 -14.84 0.42
N TYR A 67 -2.63 -15.16 -0.85
CA TYR A 67 -3.16 -14.43 -2.01
C TYR A 67 -4.69 -14.35 -2.03
N GLY A 68 -5.39 -15.45 -1.70
CA GLY A 68 -6.85 -15.52 -1.74
C GLY A 68 -7.56 -14.51 -0.86
N THR A 69 -6.91 -14.04 0.21
CA THR A 69 -7.51 -13.08 1.15
C THR A 69 -7.42 -11.62 0.68
N LEU A 70 -6.61 -11.32 -0.35
CA LEU A 70 -6.41 -9.98 -0.87
C LEU A 70 -7.66 -9.38 -1.52
N LYS A 71 -8.49 -10.22 -2.15
CA LYS A 71 -9.67 -9.77 -2.88
C LYS A 71 -10.67 -9.06 -1.99
N ASP A 72 -10.96 -9.65 -0.83
CA ASP A 72 -11.98 -9.17 0.09
C ASP A 72 -11.41 -8.18 1.14
N SER A 73 -10.11 -7.88 1.07
CA SER A 73 -9.41 -6.94 1.95
C SER A 73 -8.83 -5.75 1.19
N CYS A 74 -7.53 -5.75 0.90
CA CYS A 74 -6.84 -4.62 0.25
C CYS A 74 -7.46 -4.23 -1.09
N PHE A 75 -7.83 -5.21 -1.92
CA PHE A 75 -8.39 -4.92 -3.24
C PHE A 75 -9.74 -4.23 -3.12
N ALA A 76 -10.63 -4.72 -2.26
CA ALA A 76 -11.92 -4.08 -1.99
C ALA A 76 -11.75 -2.66 -1.42
N ASN A 77 -10.80 -2.46 -0.48
CA ASN A 77 -10.50 -1.14 0.08
C ASN A 77 -9.97 -0.16 -0.99
N LEU A 78 -9.15 -0.63 -1.92
CA LEU A 78 -8.65 0.21 -3.02
C LEU A 78 -9.75 0.58 -4.02
N LEU A 79 -10.67 -0.34 -4.33
CA LEU A 79 -11.85 -0.03 -5.15
C LEU A 79 -12.74 1.00 -4.46
N TRP A 80 -12.98 0.85 -3.17
CA TRP A 80 -13.70 1.84 -2.37
C TRP A 80 -13.00 3.21 -2.42
N ALA A 81 -11.68 3.26 -2.30
CA ALA A 81 -10.93 4.52 -2.36
C ALA A 81 -11.02 5.18 -3.75
N ILE A 82 -10.95 4.41 -4.83
CA ILE A 82 -11.14 4.89 -6.21
C ILE A 82 -12.53 5.54 -6.39
N ASP A 83 -13.56 4.86 -5.89
CA ASP A 83 -14.92 5.36 -5.95
C ASP A 83 -15.10 6.61 -5.08
N ARG A 84 -14.62 6.56 -3.84
CA ARG A 84 -14.71 7.67 -2.88
C ARG A 84 -14.03 8.95 -3.37
N LEU A 85 -12.93 8.81 -4.11
CA LEU A 85 -12.21 9.93 -4.73
C LEU A 85 -12.84 10.40 -6.05
N GLY A 86 -13.89 9.74 -6.54
CA GLY A 86 -14.58 10.10 -7.78
C GLY A 86 -13.74 9.88 -9.04
N VAL A 87 -12.75 8.97 -9.00
CA VAL A 87 -11.78 8.77 -10.09
C VAL A 87 -11.95 7.43 -10.82
N THR A 88 -13.08 6.76 -10.66
CA THR A 88 -13.36 5.43 -11.21
C THR A 88 -13.07 5.32 -12.71
N LYS A 89 -13.44 6.32 -13.50
CA LYS A 89 -13.20 6.35 -14.96
C LYS A 89 -11.72 6.37 -15.36
N ARG A 90 -10.82 6.68 -14.42
CA ARG A 90 -9.37 6.73 -14.65
C ARG A 90 -8.66 5.42 -14.32
N TRP A 91 -9.40 4.39 -13.88
CA TRP A 91 -8.83 3.13 -13.44
C TRP A 91 -9.39 1.96 -14.23
N LYS A 92 -8.49 1.07 -14.66
CA LYS A 92 -8.84 -0.25 -15.19
C LYS A 92 -8.70 -1.26 -14.07
N VAL A 93 -9.78 -2.01 -13.85
CA VAL A 93 -9.86 -3.05 -12.81
C VAL A 93 -9.79 -4.42 -13.46
N ASN A 94 -8.87 -5.26 -12.99
CA ASN A 94 -8.78 -6.67 -13.37
C ASN A 94 -8.89 -7.53 -12.11
N THR A 95 -9.75 -8.53 -12.14
CA THR A 95 -10.04 -9.39 -10.98
C THR A 95 -9.35 -10.76 -11.05
N ASN A 96 -8.79 -11.12 -12.19
CA ASN A 96 -8.04 -12.36 -12.38
C ASN A 96 -6.97 -12.20 -13.47
N PRO A 97 -5.67 -12.07 -13.10
CA PRO A 97 -5.18 -11.81 -11.74
C PRO A 97 -5.62 -10.46 -11.22
N LEU A 98 -5.59 -10.27 -9.88
CA LEU A 98 -5.89 -8.97 -9.26
C LEU A 98 -4.87 -7.92 -9.75
N LEU A 99 -5.37 -6.84 -10.34
CA LEU A 99 -4.54 -5.76 -10.87
C LEU A 99 -5.38 -4.50 -11.03
N LEU A 100 -4.87 -3.38 -10.54
CA LEU A 100 -5.42 -2.06 -10.82
C LEU A 100 -4.43 -1.31 -11.72
N THR A 101 -4.93 -0.68 -12.77
CA THR A 101 -4.09 0.13 -13.67
C THR A 101 -4.64 1.54 -13.77
N TYR A 102 -3.82 2.52 -13.49
CA TYR A 102 -4.15 3.93 -13.68
C TYR A 102 -4.00 4.28 -15.16
N ILE A 103 -5.12 4.50 -15.85
CA ILE A 103 -5.18 4.62 -17.33
C ILE A 103 -4.32 5.76 -17.87
N PRO A 104 -4.29 6.99 -17.27
CA PRO A 104 -3.57 8.11 -17.88
C PRO A 104 -2.08 7.88 -18.05
N THR A 105 -1.43 7.16 -17.12
CA THR A 105 0.02 6.97 -17.10
C THR A 105 0.46 5.51 -17.17
N GLY A 106 -0.49 4.55 -17.05
CA GLY A 106 -0.22 3.12 -17.14
C GLY A 106 0.40 2.47 -15.91
N GLN A 107 0.48 3.18 -14.79
CA GLN A 107 0.98 2.66 -13.52
C GLN A 107 0.08 1.58 -12.96
N GLN A 108 0.66 0.69 -12.16
CA GLN A 108 -0.01 -0.51 -11.69
C GLN A 108 0.05 -0.64 -10.16
N ILE A 109 -1.03 -1.16 -9.58
CA ILE A 109 -1.06 -1.74 -8.25
C ILE A 109 -1.20 -3.24 -8.43
N ILE A 110 -0.17 -3.98 -8.04
CA ILE A 110 -0.01 -5.43 -8.23
C ILE A 110 -0.28 -6.13 -6.90
N PHE A 111 -0.90 -7.29 -6.94
CA PHE A 111 -1.25 -8.06 -5.74
C PHE A 111 -0.53 -9.41 -5.77
N ARG A 112 0.08 -9.80 -4.63
CA ARG A 112 0.77 -11.08 -4.46
C ARG A 112 0.56 -11.65 -3.06
N GLY A 113 0.52 -12.97 -2.96
CA GLY A 113 0.64 -13.68 -1.68
C GLY A 113 2.11 -13.95 -1.36
N LEU A 114 2.44 -14.01 -0.08
CA LEU A 114 3.76 -14.47 0.39
C LEU A 114 3.81 -16.01 0.48
N ASP A 115 2.69 -16.68 0.25
CA ASP A 115 2.56 -18.14 0.14
C ASP A 115 3.24 -18.72 -1.12
N ASP A 116 3.58 -17.87 -2.09
CA ASP A 116 4.32 -18.26 -3.29
C ASP A 116 5.56 -17.35 -3.49
N PRO A 117 6.69 -17.67 -2.84
CA PRO A 117 7.91 -16.86 -2.91
C PRO A 117 8.48 -16.69 -4.33
N LEU A 118 8.24 -17.65 -5.22
CA LEU A 118 8.73 -17.59 -6.60
C LEU A 118 8.05 -16.46 -7.39
N LYS A 119 6.79 -16.18 -7.11
CA LYS A 119 6.06 -15.07 -7.73
C LYS A 119 6.51 -13.69 -7.25
N LEU A 120 7.23 -13.60 -6.13
CA LEU A 120 7.79 -12.34 -5.64
C LEU A 120 9.08 -11.95 -6.38
N THR A 121 9.88 -12.93 -6.79
CA THR A 121 11.17 -12.67 -7.45
C THR A 121 11.03 -12.22 -8.90
N SER A 122 9.86 -12.41 -9.51
CA SER A 122 9.58 -12.14 -10.93
C SER A 122 8.58 -11.00 -11.17
N ILE A 123 8.45 -10.07 -10.21
CA ILE A 123 7.52 -8.93 -10.37
C ILE A 123 8.08 -7.97 -11.40
N THR A 124 7.36 -7.83 -12.51
CA THR A 124 7.68 -6.88 -13.57
C THR A 124 6.54 -5.89 -13.72
N VAL A 125 6.86 -4.61 -13.75
CA VAL A 125 5.92 -3.54 -14.08
C VAL A 125 6.05 -3.16 -15.55
N ARG A 126 4.93 -2.83 -16.19
CA ARG A 126 4.94 -2.46 -17.62
C ARG A 126 5.62 -1.12 -17.87
N ARG A 127 5.49 -0.21 -16.92
CA ARG A 127 6.01 1.15 -17.03
C ARG A 127 6.49 1.62 -15.64
N GLY A 128 7.55 2.41 -15.61
CA GLY A 128 8.08 3.00 -14.40
C GLY A 128 8.83 2.02 -13.50
N LYS A 129 8.78 2.25 -12.20
CA LYS A 129 9.49 1.47 -11.19
C LYS A 129 8.52 0.98 -10.10
N LEU A 130 8.82 -0.15 -9.51
CA LEU A 130 8.16 -0.60 -8.29
C LEU A 130 8.78 0.17 -7.12
N CYS A 131 8.00 1.07 -6.53
CA CYS A 131 8.47 2.02 -5.51
C CYS A 131 7.94 1.66 -4.12
N TRP A 132 6.69 1.22 -4.04
CA TRP A 132 6.01 1.05 -2.76
C TRP A 132 5.50 -0.37 -2.58
N VAL A 133 5.57 -0.82 -1.32
CA VAL A 133 5.03 -2.11 -0.88
C VAL A 133 4.11 -1.88 0.29
N TRP A 134 2.92 -2.45 0.22
CA TRP A 134 2.01 -2.52 1.35
C TRP A 134 1.85 -3.96 1.80
N VAL A 135 2.30 -4.26 3.01
CA VAL A 135 2.12 -5.56 3.68
C VAL A 135 0.94 -5.42 4.64
N GLU A 136 -0.22 -5.92 4.24
CA GLU A 136 -1.41 -5.93 5.09
C GLU A 136 -1.41 -7.14 6.01
N GLU A 137 -1.88 -6.93 7.23
CA GLU A 137 -1.87 -7.93 8.31
C GLU A 137 -0.47 -8.53 8.48
N ALA A 138 0.53 -7.65 8.56
CA ALA A 138 1.95 -8.04 8.58
C ALA A 138 2.29 -9.00 9.72
N TYR A 139 1.49 -9.07 10.79
CA TYR A 139 1.66 -10.05 11.87
C TYR A 139 1.45 -11.50 11.40
N GLU A 140 0.71 -11.72 10.30
CA GLU A 140 0.54 -13.05 9.70
C GLU A 140 1.84 -13.58 9.09
N VAL A 141 2.78 -12.69 8.77
CA VAL A 141 4.11 -13.03 8.26
C VAL A 141 4.99 -13.41 9.45
N THR A 142 5.01 -14.68 9.79
CA THR A 142 5.71 -15.19 10.97
C THR A 142 7.22 -15.41 10.75
N ASP A 143 7.62 -15.55 9.48
CA ASP A 143 9.02 -15.72 9.09
C ASP A 143 9.62 -14.39 8.62
N PRO A 144 10.59 -13.81 9.36
CA PRO A 144 11.24 -12.56 8.96
C PRO A 144 12.01 -12.69 7.63
N GLU A 145 12.45 -13.90 7.27
CA GLU A 145 13.15 -14.15 6.01
C GLU A 145 12.20 -13.96 4.79
N ALA A 146 10.91 -14.23 4.95
CA ALA A 146 9.94 -13.95 3.89
C ALA A 146 9.85 -12.44 3.61
N PHE A 147 9.90 -11.61 4.65
CA PHE A 147 9.94 -10.16 4.49
C PHE A 147 11.27 -9.67 3.89
N ARG A 148 12.41 -10.21 4.33
CA ARG A 148 13.73 -9.89 3.73
C ARG A 148 13.78 -10.23 2.24
N LYS A 149 13.23 -11.39 1.84
CA LYS A 149 13.13 -11.76 0.41
C LYS A 149 12.28 -10.75 -0.37
N LEU A 150 11.19 -10.26 0.23
CA LEU A 150 10.35 -9.21 -0.36
C LEU A 150 11.15 -7.91 -0.55
N GLU A 151 11.90 -7.46 0.45
CA GLU A 151 12.78 -6.28 0.36
C GLU A 151 13.82 -6.44 -0.76
N MET A 152 14.44 -7.61 -0.82
CA MET A 152 15.43 -7.94 -1.86
C MET A 152 14.82 -8.00 -3.26
N SER A 153 13.52 -8.24 -3.40
CA SER A 153 12.82 -8.30 -4.69
C SER A 153 12.57 -6.90 -5.28
N ILE A 154 12.61 -5.84 -4.45
CA ILE A 154 12.39 -4.47 -4.87
C ILE A 154 13.72 -3.74 -4.95
N ARG A 155 14.41 -3.99 -6.04
CA ARG A 155 15.78 -3.52 -6.28
C ARG A 155 15.84 -2.37 -7.27
N GLY A 156 17.02 -1.74 -7.30
CA GLY A 156 17.41 -0.76 -8.29
C GLY A 156 17.29 0.67 -7.79
N MET A 157 18.01 1.54 -8.49
CA MET A 157 17.94 2.98 -8.25
C MET A 157 16.62 3.52 -8.78
N LEU A 158 16.05 4.45 -8.04
CA LEU A 158 14.87 5.18 -8.45
C LEU A 158 15.28 6.50 -9.12
N PRO A 159 14.52 6.97 -10.12
CA PRO A 159 14.66 8.31 -10.65
C PRO A 159 14.48 9.38 -9.57
N PRO A 160 15.05 10.58 -9.75
CA PRO A 160 14.82 11.70 -8.86
C PRO A 160 13.32 11.97 -8.65
N GLY A 161 12.94 12.26 -7.41
CA GLY A 161 11.54 12.51 -7.03
C GLY A 161 10.73 11.26 -6.64
N LEU A 162 11.20 10.06 -6.96
CA LEU A 162 10.62 8.81 -6.46
C LEU A 162 11.37 8.32 -5.21
N PHE A 163 10.68 7.58 -4.36
CA PHE A 163 11.23 7.01 -3.13
C PHE A 163 10.72 5.59 -2.93
N LYS A 164 11.49 4.78 -2.21
CA LYS A 164 11.06 3.43 -1.78
C LYS A 164 10.39 3.52 -0.43
N GLN A 165 9.30 2.80 -0.27
CA GLN A 165 8.65 2.67 1.03
C GLN A 165 8.01 1.30 1.19
N PHE A 166 8.23 0.70 2.36
CA PHE A 166 7.55 -0.51 2.83
C PHE A 166 6.62 -0.13 3.96
N THR A 167 5.32 -0.25 3.74
CA THR A 167 4.31 0.02 4.76
C THR A 167 3.77 -1.29 5.32
N LEU A 168 3.96 -1.52 6.61
CA LEU A 168 3.42 -2.66 7.33
C LEU A 168 2.22 -2.22 8.15
N THR A 169 1.05 -2.78 7.87
CA THR A 169 -0.16 -2.49 8.65
C THR A 169 -0.65 -3.75 9.34
N PHE A 170 -0.98 -3.67 10.65
CA PHE A 170 -1.44 -4.82 11.40
C PHE A 170 -2.18 -4.44 12.71
N ASN A 171 -2.88 -5.43 13.26
CA ASN A 171 -3.42 -5.38 14.61
C ASN A 171 -2.45 -6.11 15.55
N PRO A 172 -2.02 -5.51 16.66
CA PRO A 172 -1.05 -6.13 17.57
C PRO A 172 -1.74 -7.18 18.43
N TRP A 173 -1.68 -8.46 18.02
CA TRP A 173 -2.24 -9.58 18.77
C TRP A 173 -1.23 -10.19 19.74
N ARG A 174 0.06 -10.19 19.38
CA ARG A 174 1.18 -10.72 20.15
C ARG A 174 2.49 -10.11 19.67
N GLU A 175 3.54 -10.24 20.48
CA GLU A 175 4.90 -9.87 20.06
C GLU A 175 5.38 -10.77 18.91
N ASN A 176 6.10 -10.16 17.98
CA ASN A 176 6.68 -10.84 16.83
C ASN A 176 7.94 -10.09 16.36
N TRP A 177 8.61 -10.61 15.33
CA TRP A 177 9.83 -10.06 14.74
C TRP A 177 9.71 -8.57 14.33
N ILE A 178 8.50 -8.07 14.05
CA ILE A 178 8.28 -6.66 13.69
C ILE A 178 8.64 -5.76 14.87
N LYS A 179 8.26 -6.16 16.12
CA LYS A 179 8.64 -5.42 17.31
C LYS A 179 10.16 -5.39 17.49
N GLU A 180 10.80 -6.56 17.44
CA GLU A 180 12.25 -6.68 17.56
C GLU A 180 12.98 -5.81 16.55
N ARG A 181 12.56 -5.86 15.27
CA ARG A 181 13.23 -5.14 14.19
C ARG A 181 13.02 -3.63 14.25
N PHE A 182 11.80 -3.16 14.48
CA PHE A 182 11.44 -1.75 14.26
C PHE A 182 11.25 -0.93 15.55
N TRP A 183 11.10 -1.56 16.71
CA TRP A 183 11.02 -0.86 17.99
C TRP A 183 12.22 -1.11 18.89
N ASP A 184 12.68 -2.35 18.97
CA ASP A 184 13.78 -2.70 19.88
C ASP A 184 15.14 -2.44 19.21
N ASN A 185 15.24 -2.63 17.88
CA ASN A 185 16.42 -2.36 17.07
C ASN A 185 16.05 -1.38 15.95
N SER A 186 15.77 -0.11 16.31
CA SER A 186 15.28 0.90 15.35
C SER A 186 16.27 1.14 14.23
N GLU A 187 15.81 0.99 13.01
CA GLU A 187 16.52 1.44 11.82
C GLU A 187 16.31 2.95 11.63
N GLU A 188 17.30 3.66 11.04
CA GLU A 188 17.32 5.13 11.00
C GLU A 188 16.17 5.77 10.19
N ASP A 189 15.52 5.06 9.29
CA ASP A 189 14.46 5.59 8.42
C ASP A 189 13.13 4.85 8.62
N VAL A 190 12.62 4.92 9.85
CA VAL A 190 11.37 4.26 10.26
C VAL A 190 10.36 5.26 10.81
N PHE A 191 9.14 5.22 10.28
CA PHE A 191 7.95 5.87 10.85
C PHE A 191 7.11 4.85 11.62
N LEU A 192 6.83 5.13 12.89
CA LEU A 192 6.08 4.24 13.80
C LEU A 192 4.71 4.81 14.17
#